data_cfc33318774d7e5d5ff3a111f7ba1506
#
_entry.id   cfc33318774d7e5d5ff3a111f7ba1506
#
_cell.length_a   1.000
_cell.length_b   1.000
_cell.length_c   1.000
_cell.angle_alpha   90.00
_cell.angle_beta   90.00
_cell.angle_gamma   90.00
#
_symmetry.space_group_name_H-M   'P 1'
#
loop_
_entity.id
_entity.type
_entity.pdbx_description
1 polymer ?
#
loop_
_entity_poly.entity_id
_entity_poly.type
_entity_poly.pdbx_seq_one_letter_code
_entity_poly.pdbx_strand_id
1 'polypeptide(L)'
;MAVTLTPTLTLTSSDITADALSISVTDSLSLGSNDARITRQISPNDVDPGGTQIFDTNLGKSYIYAKNTHATLTIYLAAAADTATGASWMALAPGEFAFFPWAGVVDLFAHSGANGQGVATAGLEYIVFEA
;
A
#
# COMPACT_ATOMS: atom_id res chain seq x y z
N MET A 1 17.00 -2.72 19.51
CA MET A 1 17.91 -1.79 18.79
C MET A 1 17.06 -1.04 17.78
N ALA A 2 17.09 0.28 17.77
CA ALA A 2 16.37 1.05 16.77
C ALA A 2 16.95 0.82 15.39
N VAL A 3 16.09 0.56 14.42
CA VAL A 3 16.45 0.38 13.02
C VAL A 3 16.04 1.62 12.25
N THR A 4 16.84 2.05 11.31
CA THR A 4 16.54 3.22 10.47
C THR A 4 16.09 2.78 9.10
N LEU A 5 14.94 3.29 8.67
CA LEU A 5 14.45 3.20 7.29
C LEU A 5 14.65 4.56 6.60
N THR A 6 15.28 4.56 5.45
CA THR A 6 15.56 5.79 4.70
C THR A 6 14.79 5.76 3.36
N PRO A 7 13.55 6.24 3.30
CA PRO A 7 12.83 6.38 2.05
C PRO A 7 13.34 7.59 1.27
N THR A 8 13.44 7.45 -0.04
CA THR A 8 13.75 8.54 -0.96
C THR A 8 12.73 8.56 -2.09
N LEU A 9 12.07 9.71 -2.28
CA LEU A 9 11.17 9.97 -3.40
C LEU A 9 11.85 10.91 -4.38
N THR A 10 11.92 10.52 -5.64
CA THR A 10 12.40 11.36 -6.73
C THR A 10 11.32 11.49 -7.80
N LEU A 11 10.94 12.71 -8.13
CA LEU A 11 9.99 13.04 -9.20
C LEU A 11 10.69 13.94 -10.20
N THR A 12 10.73 13.51 -11.45
CA THR A 12 11.35 14.27 -12.55
C THR A 12 10.44 14.29 -13.76
N SER A 13 10.35 15.43 -14.41
CA SER A 13 9.68 15.58 -15.71
C SER A 13 10.29 16.74 -16.48
N SER A 14 10.33 16.63 -17.79
CA SER A 14 10.81 17.69 -18.69
C SER A 14 9.67 18.52 -19.32
N ASP A 15 8.42 18.09 -19.17
CA ASP A 15 7.29 18.58 -19.95
C ASP A 15 6.01 18.85 -19.16
N ILE A 16 5.97 18.51 -17.87
CA ILE A 16 4.76 18.69 -17.04
C ILE A 16 4.55 20.13 -16.60
N THR A 17 5.61 20.93 -16.58
CA THR A 17 5.61 22.35 -16.22
C THR A 17 6.46 23.15 -17.20
N ALA A 18 6.31 24.50 -17.21
CA ALA A 18 7.13 25.38 -18.05
C ALA A 18 8.63 25.22 -17.76
N ASP A 19 8.98 24.94 -16.51
CA ASP A 19 10.34 24.57 -16.10
C ASP A 19 10.42 23.07 -15.80
N ALA A 20 11.57 22.46 -15.98
CA ALA A 20 11.78 21.05 -15.69
C ALA A 20 11.49 20.76 -14.20
N LEU A 21 10.61 19.80 -13.94
CA LEU A 21 10.32 19.36 -12.59
C LEU A 21 11.48 18.45 -12.09
N SER A 22 12.03 18.80 -10.93
CA SER A 22 12.99 17.94 -10.24
C SER A 22 12.78 18.07 -8.73
N ILE A 23 12.20 17.01 -8.13
CA ILE A 23 11.98 16.93 -6.70
C ILE A 23 12.68 15.67 -6.19
N SER A 24 13.48 15.82 -5.15
CA SER A 24 14.06 14.70 -4.42
C SER A 24 13.88 14.95 -2.93
N VAL A 25 13.18 14.05 -2.25
CA VAL A 25 12.92 14.11 -0.82
C VAL A 25 13.41 12.82 -0.17
N THR A 26 14.21 12.96 0.86
CA THR A 26 14.72 11.85 1.66
C THR A 26 14.35 12.09 3.12
N ASP A 27 13.88 11.06 3.80
CA ASP A 27 13.61 11.09 5.23
C ASP A 27 14.39 9.99 5.95
N SER A 28 14.46 10.09 7.26
CA SER A 28 15.09 9.09 8.13
C SER A 28 14.10 8.70 9.21
N LEU A 29 13.52 7.51 9.07
CA LEU A 29 12.47 7.02 9.94
C LEU A 29 13.06 6.04 10.95
N SER A 30 12.81 6.26 12.23
CA SER A 30 13.16 5.30 13.28
C SER A 30 12.07 4.26 13.40
N LEU A 31 12.45 2.98 13.35
CA LEU A 31 11.56 1.85 13.56
C LEU A 31 11.79 1.25 14.94
N GLY A 32 10.71 0.83 15.59
CA GLY A 32 10.76 0.26 16.95
C GLY A 32 11.40 -1.12 17.01
N SER A 33 11.33 -1.86 15.92
CA SER A 33 11.92 -3.20 15.81
C SER A 33 12.48 -3.46 14.42
N ASN A 34 13.31 -4.49 14.30
CA ASN A 34 13.79 -4.98 13.03
C ASN A 34 12.83 -6.02 12.38
N ASP A 35 11.63 -6.15 12.92
CA ASP A 35 10.62 -7.10 12.46
C ASP A 35 9.71 -6.46 11.42
N ALA A 36 10.27 -6.06 10.28
CA ALA A 36 9.47 -5.68 9.13
C ALA A 36 8.64 -6.89 8.67
N ARG A 37 7.33 -6.78 8.69
CA ARG A 37 6.44 -7.83 8.15
C ARG A 37 6.42 -7.74 6.64
N ILE A 38 7.17 -8.62 6.01
CA ILE A 38 7.28 -8.68 4.56
C ILE A 38 6.28 -9.70 4.03
N THR A 39 5.27 -9.23 3.31
CA THR A 39 4.40 -10.07 2.49
C THR A 39 4.58 -9.69 1.04
N ARG A 40 5.13 -10.60 0.26
CA ARG A 40 5.51 -10.28 -1.13
C ARG A 40 4.38 -10.39 -2.11
N GLN A 41 3.37 -11.18 -1.79
CA GLN A 41 2.28 -11.40 -2.74
C GLN A 41 1.03 -11.88 -2.02
N ILE A 42 -0.06 -11.15 -2.19
CA ILE A 42 -1.39 -11.59 -1.79
C ILE A 42 -2.34 -11.51 -3.00
N SER A 43 -3.34 -12.35 -3.01
CA SER A 43 -4.49 -12.19 -3.88
C SER A 43 -5.57 -11.46 -3.10
N PRO A 44 -5.77 -10.16 -3.30
CA PRO A 44 -6.85 -9.44 -2.65
C PRO A 44 -8.16 -10.09 -3.05
N ASN A 45 -8.82 -10.68 -2.08
CA ASN A 45 -10.04 -11.42 -2.31
C ASN A 45 -11.23 -10.46 -2.30
N ASP A 46 -12.06 -10.57 -3.29
CA ASP A 46 -13.28 -9.77 -3.47
C ASP A 46 -14.52 -10.49 -2.97
N VAL A 47 -14.36 -11.40 -2.05
CA VAL A 47 -15.48 -12.15 -1.46
C VAL A 47 -16.02 -11.37 -0.26
N ASP A 48 -17.32 -11.17 -0.25
CA ASP A 48 -18.03 -10.54 0.85
C ASP A 48 -17.93 -11.37 2.16
N PRO A 49 -17.61 -10.76 3.30
CA PRO A 49 -17.21 -9.37 3.52
C PRO A 49 -15.73 -9.12 3.19
N GLY A 50 -15.52 -8.26 2.28
CA GLY A 50 -14.54 -7.91 1.42
C GLY A 50 -13.12 -7.60 1.79
N GLY A 51 -12.26 -8.11 0.98
CA GLY A 51 -10.86 -7.75 0.95
C GLY A 51 -9.97 -8.61 1.82
N THR A 52 -8.69 -8.47 1.60
CA THR A 52 -7.64 -9.10 2.40
C THR A 52 -7.06 -8.07 3.36
N GLN A 53 -7.07 -8.37 4.64
CA GLN A 53 -6.42 -7.52 5.64
C GLN A 53 -4.91 -7.52 5.42
N ILE A 54 -4.34 -6.33 5.21
CA ILE A 54 -2.91 -6.13 5.05
C ILE A 54 -2.26 -5.48 6.25
N PHE A 55 -3.06 -4.87 7.13
CA PHE A 55 -2.60 -4.24 8.36
C PHE A 55 -3.60 -4.50 9.49
N ASP A 56 -3.09 -4.82 10.66
CA ASP A 56 -3.85 -5.01 11.89
C ASP A 56 -3.51 -3.88 12.88
N THR A 57 -4.53 -3.28 13.51
CA THR A 57 -4.39 -2.22 14.52
C THR A 57 -3.47 -2.58 15.69
N ASN A 58 -3.28 -3.86 15.96
CA ASN A 58 -2.35 -4.32 17.00
C ASN A 58 -0.88 -3.97 16.75
N LEU A 59 -0.54 -3.59 15.52
CA LEU A 59 0.83 -3.19 15.13
C LEU A 59 1.14 -1.72 15.49
N GLY A 60 0.12 -0.92 15.80
CA GLY A 60 0.30 0.50 16.08
C GLY A 60 0.76 1.30 14.86
N LYS A 61 1.32 2.49 15.10
CA LYS A 61 1.83 3.32 14.00
C LYS A 61 2.87 2.59 13.17
N SER A 62 2.72 2.65 11.85
CA SER A 62 3.57 1.93 10.91
C SER A 62 3.79 2.73 9.64
N TYR A 63 4.75 2.29 8.82
CA TYR A 63 4.92 2.75 7.44
C TYR A 63 4.62 1.59 6.52
N ILE A 64 3.88 1.84 5.45
CA ILE A 64 3.41 0.80 4.53
C ILE A 64 3.92 1.10 3.13
N TYR A 65 4.59 0.12 2.53
CA TYR A 65 4.85 0.06 1.11
C TYR A 65 3.86 -0.91 0.48
N ALA A 66 3.24 -0.53 -0.62
CA ALA A 66 2.34 -1.37 -1.39
C ALA A 66 2.56 -1.15 -2.89
N LYS A 67 2.56 -2.24 -3.65
CA LYS A 67 2.69 -2.20 -5.11
C LYS A 67 1.70 -3.16 -5.75
N ASN A 68 0.95 -2.67 -6.73
CA ASN A 68 0.11 -3.52 -7.56
C ASN A 68 0.99 -4.24 -8.59
N THR A 69 1.10 -5.54 -8.47
CA THR A 69 1.84 -6.42 -9.39
C THR A 69 0.93 -7.13 -10.38
N HIS A 70 -0.40 -6.91 -10.31
CA HIS A 70 -1.35 -7.47 -11.26
C HIS A 70 -1.21 -6.81 -12.64
N ALA A 71 -1.42 -7.59 -13.69
CA ALA A 71 -1.22 -7.12 -15.07
C ALA A 71 -2.35 -6.20 -15.57
N THR A 72 -3.56 -6.34 -15.04
CA THR A 72 -4.76 -5.70 -15.61
C THR A 72 -5.72 -5.11 -14.59
N LEU A 73 -5.72 -5.57 -13.34
CA LEU A 73 -6.67 -5.14 -12.32
C LEU A 73 -6.12 -4.01 -11.46
N THR A 74 -6.98 -3.07 -11.12
CA THR A 74 -6.70 -2.07 -10.10
C THR A 74 -6.88 -2.68 -8.71
N ILE A 75 -5.97 -2.40 -7.80
CA ILE A 75 -6.04 -2.78 -6.39
C ILE A 75 -6.44 -1.55 -5.59
N TYR A 76 -7.45 -1.70 -4.76
CA TYR A 76 -7.96 -0.66 -3.88
C TYR A 76 -7.55 -0.92 -2.44
N LEU A 77 -7.23 0.15 -1.72
CA LEU A 77 -6.97 0.10 -0.29
C LEU A 77 -8.12 0.80 0.46
N ALA A 78 -8.65 0.13 1.48
CA ALA A 78 -9.75 0.59 2.28
C ALA A 78 -9.46 0.41 3.78
N ALA A 79 -9.98 1.32 4.60
CA ALA A 79 -9.84 1.27 6.05
C ALA A 79 -10.92 0.39 6.74
N ALA A 80 -11.67 -0.38 5.96
CA ALA A 80 -12.69 -1.31 6.44
C ALA A 80 -12.75 -2.53 5.52
N ALA A 81 -13.28 -3.63 6.05
CA ALA A 81 -13.55 -4.83 5.26
C ALA A 81 -14.77 -4.58 4.34
N ASP A 82 -14.56 -3.76 3.33
CA ASP A 82 -15.58 -3.39 2.35
C ASP A 82 -14.96 -3.47 0.95
N THR A 83 -15.63 -4.14 0.04
CA THR A 83 -15.24 -4.27 -1.36
C THR A 83 -15.79 -3.17 -2.26
N ALA A 84 -16.61 -2.27 -1.70
CA ALA A 84 -17.14 -1.15 -2.47
C ALA A 84 -15.98 -0.20 -2.84
N THR A 85 -15.77 0.01 -4.13
CA THR A 85 -14.73 0.92 -4.62
C THR A 85 -14.89 2.35 -4.09
N GLY A 86 -16.14 2.75 -3.81
CA GLY A 86 -16.43 4.06 -3.22
C GLY A 86 -16.02 4.24 -1.75
N ALA A 87 -15.78 3.15 -1.01
CA ALA A 87 -15.26 3.19 0.35
C ALA A 87 -13.73 3.20 0.40
N SER A 88 -13.06 3.02 -0.74
CA SER A 88 -11.61 2.99 -0.85
C SER A 88 -11.05 4.40 -0.95
N TRP A 89 -9.95 4.64 -0.26
CA TRP A 89 -9.27 5.93 -0.27
C TRP A 89 -8.04 5.96 -1.19
N MET A 90 -7.59 4.81 -1.66
CA MET A 90 -6.47 4.69 -2.59
C MET A 90 -6.78 3.64 -3.66
N ALA A 91 -6.39 3.92 -4.89
CA ALA A 91 -6.45 3.00 -6.01
C ALA A 91 -5.05 2.91 -6.65
N LEU A 92 -4.55 1.71 -6.80
CA LEU A 92 -3.29 1.42 -7.48
C LEU A 92 -3.59 0.71 -8.80
N ALA A 93 -3.40 1.39 -9.91
CA ALA A 93 -3.45 0.77 -11.23
C ALA A 93 -2.30 -0.26 -11.43
N PRO A 94 -2.35 -1.11 -12.44
CA PRO A 94 -1.27 -2.07 -12.71
C PRO A 94 0.12 -1.40 -12.74
N GLY A 95 1.03 -1.89 -11.91
CA GLY A 95 2.40 -1.38 -11.79
C GLY A 95 2.57 -0.18 -10.85
N GLU A 96 1.49 0.45 -10.41
CA GLU A 96 1.59 1.56 -9.46
C GLU A 96 1.95 1.10 -8.06
N PHE A 97 2.58 2.00 -7.32
CA PHE A 97 3.00 1.77 -5.94
C PHE A 97 2.73 2.99 -5.05
N ALA A 98 2.71 2.74 -3.75
CA ALA A 98 2.61 3.78 -2.73
C ALA A 98 3.55 3.46 -1.55
N PHE A 99 4.04 4.51 -0.91
CA PHE A 99 4.67 4.45 0.40
C PHE A 99 4.04 5.53 1.27
N PHE A 100 3.51 5.16 2.43
CA PHE A 100 2.77 6.10 3.27
C PHE A 100 2.87 5.74 4.76
N PRO A 101 2.83 6.77 5.64
CA PRO A 101 2.65 6.54 7.07
C PRO A 101 1.20 6.11 7.35
N TRP A 102 1.02 5.15 8.23
CA TRP A 102 -0.28 4.68 8.70
C TRP A 102 -0.39 4.88 10.21
N ALA A 103 -1.49 5.50 10.65
CA ALA A 103 -1.65 5.84 12.08
C ALA A 103 -1.79 4.62 12.99
N GLY A 104 -2.22 3.49 12.45
CA GLY A 104 -2.37 2.25 13.21
C GLY A 104 -3.63 2.19 14.08
N VAL A 105 -4.58 3.10 13.87
CA VAL A 105 -5.82 3.18 14.66
C VAL A 105 -6.99 2.44 14.03
N VAL A 106 -6.86 2.03 12.78
CA VAL A 106 -7.82 1.21 12.05
C VAL A 106 -7.09 0.18 11.21
N ASP A 107 -7.75 -0.93 10.94
CA ASP A 107 -7.23 -1.96 10.03
C ASP A 107 -7.17 -1.44 8.59
N LEU A 108 -6.32 -2.04 7.78
CA LEU A 108 -6.21 -1.75 6.36
C LEU A 108 -6.45 -3.01 5.54
N PHE A 109 -7.29 -2.89 4.53
CA PHE A 109 -7.67 -3.98 3.63
C PHE A 109 -7.33 -3.63 2.18
N ALA A 110 -7.04 -4.65 1.39
CA ALA A 110 -6.85 -4.54 -0.05
C ALA A 110 -7.89 -5.41 -0.78
N HIS A 111 -8.44 -4.88 -1.88
CA HIS A 111 -9.38 -5.60 -2.73
C HIS A 111 -9.22 -5.20 -4.20
N SER A 112 -9.75 -6.01 -5.10
CA SER A 112 -9.65 -5.77 -6.56
C SER A 112 -10.84 -5.00 -7.14
N GLY A 113 -11.89 -4.77 -6.38
CA GLY A 113 -13.08 -4.05 -6.83
C GLY A 113 -13.98 -4.81 -7.79
N ALA A 114 -13.70 -6.09 -8.06
CA ALA A 114 -14.47 -6.88 -8.99
C ALA A 114 -15.52 -7.73 -8.24
N ASN A 115 -16.74 -7.24 -8.17
CA ASN A 115 -17.85 -7.89 -7.48
C ASN A 115 -17.94 -9.41 -7.71
N GLY A 116 -17.61 -10.21 -6.69
CA GLY A 116 -17.79 -11.66 -6.70
C GLY A 116 -16.91 -12.43 -7.68
N GLN A 117 -15.98 -11.79 -8.32
CA GLN A 117 -15.00 -12.43 -9.18
C GLN A 117 -13.77 -12.76 -8.35
N GLY A 118 -13.72 -13.93 -7.76
CA GLY A 118 -12.52 -14.41 -7.09
C GLY A 118 -11.32 -14.27 -8.01
N VAL A 119 -10.46 -13.31 -7.74
CA VAL A 119 -9.24 -13.13 -8.52
C VAL A 119 -8.25 -14.19 -8.09
N ALA A 120 -8.07 -15.17 -8.94
CA ALA A 120 -7.22 -16.32 -8.66
C ALA A 120 -5.72 -16.01 -8.67
N THR A 121 -5.33 -14.79 -9.04
CA THR A 121 -3.93 -14.41 -9.21
C THR A 121 -3.52 -13.33 -8.21
N ALA A 122 -2.40 -13.53 -7.59
CA ALA A 122 -1.79 -12.56 -6.70
C ALA A 122 -1.57 -11.22 -7.38
N GLY A 123 -1.92 -10.14 -6.71
CA GLY A 123 -1.88 -8.81 -7.30
C GLY A 123 -1.25 -7.73 -6.43
N LEU A 124 -0.95 -7.99 -5.17
CA LEU A 124 -0.36 -6.99 -4.29
C LEU A 124 0.92 -7.49 -3.61
N GLU A 125 1.98 -6.72 -3.76
CA GLU A 125 3.18 -6.82 -2.94
C GLU A 125 3.13 -5.72 -1.88
N TYR A 126 3.33 -6.04 -0.61
CA TYR A 126 3.37 -5.03 0.44
C TYR A 126 4.34 -5.37 1.57
N ILE A 127 4.79 -4.33 2.26
CA ILE A 127 5.65 -4.44 3.44
C ILE A 127 5.11 -3.48 4.50
N VAL A 128 5.01 -3.97 5.73
CA VAL A 128 4.68 -3.16 6.91
C VAL A 128 5.93 -3.00 7.77
N PHE A 129 6.30 -1.75 8.02
CA PHE A 129 7.40 -1.38 8.91
C PHE A 129 6.82 -0.80 10.20
N GLU A 130 6.96 -1.49 11.30
CA GLU A 130 6.48 -1.03 12.62
C GLU A 130 7.37 0.12 13.14
N ALA A 131 6.74 1.25 13.50
CA ALA A 131 7.44 2.43 14.00
C ALA A 131 7.78 2.34 15.50
#